data_7c7a790f50a8a6ceada46343b6870879
#
_entry.id   7c7a790f50a8a6ceada46343b6870879
#
_cell.length_a   1.000
_cell.length_b   1.000
_cell.length_c   1.000
_cell.angle_alpha   90.00
_cell.angle_beta   90.00
_cell.angle_gamma   90.00
#
_symmetry.space_group_name_H-M   'P 1'
#
loop_
_entity.id
_entity.type
_entity.pdbx_description
1 polymer ?
#
loop_
_entity_poly.entity_id
_entity_poly.type
_entity_poly.pdbx_seq_one_letter_code
_entity_poly.pdbx_strand_id
1 'polypeptide(L)'
;MLPPPCRYPAHRVPLRWLKPGLALLAWAAPPGARAGSLFANAGRLAQAWLTLTQIVCSAGLFIALIALIQLQRKARQHARSEEKLKDLLAFQLGVLNAIPQPITLRDLDLKLIACNSSYEKLLMQPKHVLMGTTLEGALRRLSCDLDIARIEEDYRTVMTTGLALCKDREFHARGKAMCVENWMEPLRNARGKVVGVVSGWMDITHRQRVLKELAVARDSAENANRTKSTFLAAVSHEIRTPMNAIMGMLDLALSHPTLPVDDRSLLATAHLAAKSLLALIDDLLDLSKMEAGKFKLQPRPTRLHDLVKEVVDTFRPIAASKGVALSMRAEAPEGAAVLHNVDPLRLKQVMNNFVSNAIRYTAKGSVQVRLDIEGPEGDGQWMAFKVADTGIGIPATALDTLLHPFVQVEQAQPPTDQGTGLGLYVCDRLVKKMGGTITIDSLWGAGTTMTARIPLPPAPPDAAHTDGTVPAGGRLRVLVVDDQASNVLLLTRQLEKLGHEVASADNGQAALAQIERAPFDLVMCDCAMPVMDGYAFARALRQRDDAAARLPIIGYTAGVCEEQIARARAAGMNDVLIKPVDIDALRRVLAALPAMPA
;
A
#
# COMPACT_ATOMS: atom_id res chain seq x y z
N MET A 1 42.82 -37.97 -36.89
CA MET A 1 43.54 -38.21 -38.15
C MET A 1 43.90 -36.84 -38.69
N LEU A 2 45.19 -36.50 -38.58
CA LEU A 2 45.84 -35.33 -39.20
C LEU A 2 46.22 -35.61 -40.61
N PRO A 3 46.05 -34.75 -41.62
CA PRO A 3 46.50 -34.93 -42.96
C PRO A 3 48.03 -34.74 -43.01
N PRO A 4 48.73 -35.44 -43.97
CA PRO A 4 50.16 -35.43 -44.07
C PRO A 4 50.69 -34.09 -44.63
N PRO A 5 51.97 -33.75 -44.34
CA PRO A 5 52.56 -32.48 -44.79
C PRO A 5 52.91 -32.55 -46.32
N CYS A 6 52.48 -31.48 -47.02
CA CYS A 6 52.89 -31.27 -48.44
C CYS A 6 54.38 -31.07 -48.54
N ARG A 7 55.03 -31.98 -49.27
CA ARG A 7 56.40 -31.82 -49.74
C ARG A 7 56.44 -30.86 -50.94
N TYR A 8 57.11 -29.73 -50.78
CA TYR A 8 57.54 -28.89 -51.91
C TYR A 8 58.80 -29.44 -52.49
N PRO A 9 58.97 -29.55 -53.85
CA PRO A 9 60.16 -29.99 -54.48
C PRO A 9 61.25 -28.90 -54.42
N ALA A 10 62.43 -29.31 -53.98
CA ALA A 10 63.65 -28.50 -54.05
C ALA A 10 64.07 -28.24 -55.49
N HIS A 11 63.82 -27.06 -56.03
CA HIS A 11 64.46 -26.64 -57.31
C HIS A 11 65.92 -26.33 -57.04
N ARG A 12 66.81 -27.23 -57.55
CA ARG A 12 68.21 -26.95 -57.70
C ARG A 12 68.40 -25.90 -58.82
N VAL A 13 68.90 -24.72 -58.47
CA VAL A 13 69.37 -23.72 -59.40
C VAL A 13 70.74 -24.20 -59.93
N PRO A 14 70.94 -24.36 -61.22
CA PRO A 14 72.26 -24.79 -61.75
C PRO A 14 73.25 -23.61 -61.75
N LEU A 15 74.40 -23.79 -61.04
CA LEU A 15 75.54 -22.92 -61.04
C LEU A 15 76.23 -23.00 -62.43
N ARG A 16 75.75 -22.24 -63.42
CA ARG A 16 76.33 -22.27 -64.77
C ARG A 16 76.46 -20.90 -65.43
N TRP A 17 76.87 -19.89 -64.70
CA TRP A 17 77.11 -18.54 -65.24
C TRP A 17 78.34 -17.84 -64.61
N LEU A 18 79.43 -18.55 -64.41
CA LEU A 18 80.70 -17.95 -63.95
C LEU A 18 81.88 -18.40 -64.78
N LYS A 19 81.79 -18.27 -66.07
CA LYS A 19 82.97 -18.26 -67.02
C LYS A 19 82.46 -17.73 -68.34
N PRO A 20 82.52 -16.46 -68.67
CA PRO A 20 83.46 -15.91 -69.68
C PRO A 20 83.71 -14.40 -69.44
N GLY A 21 84.39 -14.00 -68.44
CA GLY A 21 84.80 -12.60 -68.27
C GLY A 21 86.30 -12.34 -68.22
N LEU A 22 87.07 -13.38 -68.21
CA LEU A 22 88.52 -13.28 -68.06
C LEU A 22 89.32 -13.48 -69.37
N ALA A 23 88.71 -13.69 -70.56
CA ALA A 23 89.38 -13.96 -71.82
C ALA A 23 89.45 -12.74 -72.79
N LEU A 24 88.87 -11.56 -72.43
CA LEU A 24 88.79 -10.39 -73.32
C LEU A 24 89.72 -9.22 -72.94
N LEU A 25 90.60 -9.33 -71.95
CA LEU A 25 91.51 -8.26 -71.52
C LEU A 25 92.98 -8.50 -71.87
N ALA A 26 93.30 -9.54 -72.70
CA ALA A 26 94.66 -9.85 -73.09
C ALA A 26 95.05 -9.41 -74.51
N TRP A 27 94.26 -8.70 -75.26
CA TRP A 27 94.51 -8.33 -76.64
C TRP A 27 94.53 -6.89 -77.05
N ALA A 28 94.81 -5.91 -76.22
CA ALA A 28 95.02 -4.53 -76.61
C ALA A 28 96.01 -3.84 -75.68
N ALA A 29 97.27 -4.10 -75.80
CA ALA A 29 98.32 -3.27 -75.24
C ALA A 29 99.42 -2.98 -76.29
N PRO A 30 99.71 -1.69 -76.61
CA PRO A 30 100.84 -1.35 -77.48
C PRO A 30 102.17 -1.58 -76.76
N PRO A 31 103.23 -1.95 -77.47
CA PRO A 31 104.56 -2.25 -76.90
C PRO A 31 105.24 -0.96 -76.46
N GLY A 32 105.40 -0.80 -75.15
CA GLY A 32 106.19 0.30 -74.65
C GLY A 32 105.84 0.91 -73.30
N ALA A 33 104.74 0.46 -72.63
CA ALA A 33 104.35 1.00 -71.32
C ALA A 33 104.84 0.10 -70.19
N ARG A 34 105.55 0.66 -69.21
CA ARG A 34 106.15 0.03 -68.03
C ARG A 34 105.13 -0.90 -67.36
N ALA A 35 105.30 -2.20 -67.41
CA ALA A 35 104.45 -3.26 -66.87
C ALA A 35 104.19 -3.08 -65.36
N GLY A 36 104.95 -2.38 -64.55
CA GLY A 36 104.82 -2.18 -63.13
C GLY A 36 103.63 -1.30 -62.67
N SER A 37 103.20 -0.32 -63.51
CA SER A 37 102.08 0.57 -63.11
C SER A 37 100.70 -0.01 -63.46
N LEU A 38 100.65 -0.87 -64.49
CA LEU A 38 99.37 -1.59 -64.85
C LEU A 38 99.01 -2.66 -63.85
N PHE A 39 100.05 -3.44 -63.34
CA PHE A 39 99.79 -4.46 -62.30
C PHE A 39 99.42 -3.85 -60.96
N ALA A 40 99.98 -2.66 -60.55
CA ALA A 40 99.63 -1.99 -59.34
C ALA A 40 98.19 -1.39 -59.38
N ASN A 41 97.74 -0.95 -60.57
CA ASN A 41 96.34 -0.48 -60.76
C ASN A 41 95.34 -1.66 -60.86
N ALA A 42 95.71 -2.78 -61.48
CA ALA A 42 94.83 -3.95 -61.47
C ALA A 42 94.68 -4.56 -60.09
N GLY A 43 95.73 -4.55 -59.23
CA GLY A 43 95.65 -4.98 -57.84
C GLY A 43 94.71 -4.05 -56.98
N ARG A 44 94.81 -2.74 -57.22
CA ARG A 44 93.92 -1.79 -56.54
C ARG A 44 92.46 -1.91 -56.99
N LEU A 45 92.19 -2.11 -58.26
CA LEU A 45 90.87 -2.43 -58.82
C LEU A 45 90.32 -3.73 -58.31
N ALA A 46 91.08 -4.78 -58.22
CA ALA A 46 90.69 -6.08 -57.66
C ALA A 46 90.35 -5.95 -56.16
N GLN A 47 91.19 -5.21 -55.42
CA GLN A 47 90.91 -4.95 -54.00
C GLN A 47 89.65 -4.09 -53.79
N ALA A 48 89.45 -3.06 -54.65
CA ALA A 48 88.21 -2.22 -54.60
C ALA A 48 86.95 -3.05 -54.95
N TRP A 49 87.04 -3.97 -55.90
CA TRP A 49 85.98 -4.93 -56.25
C TRP A 49 85.70 -5.89 -55.09
N LEU A 50 86.76 -6.42 -54.46
CA LEU A 50 86.57 -7.30 -53.26
C LEU A 50 85.92 -6.56 -52.09
N THR A 51 86.36 -5.33 -51.84
CA THR A 51 85.74 -4.54 -50.77
C THR A 51 84.30 -4.15 -51.13
N LEU A 52 83.98 -3.76 -52.36
CA LEU A 52 82.63 -3.50 -52.83
C LEU A 52 81.72 -4.73 -52.71
N THR A 53 82.18 -5.89 -53.11
CA THR A 53 81.44 -7.17 -53.00
C THR A 53 81.21 -7.51 -51.51
N GLN A 54 82.20 -7.32 -50.65
CA GLN A 54 81.99 -7.50 -49.18
C GLN A 54 80.98 -6.56 -48.61
N ILE A 55 80.98 -5.26 -49.01
CA ILE A 55 79.99 -4.27 -48.57
C ILE A 55 78.59 -4.62 -49.07
N VAL A 56 78.47 -5.02 -50.35
CA VAL A 56 77.17 -5.41 -50.91
C VAL A 56 76.64 -6.73 -50.26
N CYS A 57 77.50 -7.71 -50.03
CA CYS A 57 77.13 -8.92 -49.33
C CYS A 57 76.75 -8.68 -47.88
N SER A 58 77.50 -7.80 -47.13
CA SER A 58 77.15 -7.45 -45.74
C SER A 58 75.90 -6.65 -45.69
N ALA A 59 75.68 -5.70 -46.60
CA ALA A 59 74.41 -4.95 -46.70
C ALA A 59 73.21 -5.87 -47.02
N GLY A 60 73.42 -6.80 -47.96
CA GLY A 60 72.42 -7.83 -48.28
C GLY A 60 72.08 -8.75 -47.11
N LEU A 61 73.09 -9.17 -46.32
CA LEU A 61 72.89 -9.96 -45.12
C LEU A 61 72.18 -9.15 -44.06
N PHE A 62 72.47 -7.88 -43.87
CA PHE A 62 71.82 -6.99 -42.93
C PHE A 62 70.35 -6.74 -43.29
N ILE A 63 70.05 -6.50 -44.58
CA ILE A 63 68.67 -6.37 -45.07
C ILE A 63 67.90 -7.67 -44.86
N ALA A 64 68.54 -8.83 -45.18
CA ALA A 64 67.92 -10.13 -44.95
C ALA A 64 67.63 -10.41 -43.46
N LEU A 65 68.56 -9.98 -42.57
CA LEU A 65 68.37 -10.11 -41.11
C LEU A 65 67.21 -9.24 -40.62
N ILE A 66 67.12 -7.98 -41.10
CA ILE A 66 66.02 -7.08 -40.78
C ILE A 66 64.68 -7.69 -41.27
N ALA A 67 64.66 -8.16 -42.50
CA ALA A 67 63.46 -8.80 -43.06
C ALA A 67 63.06 -10.05 -42.26
N LEU A 68 64.03 -10.87 -41.87
CA LEU A 68 63.76 -12.06 -41.00
C LEU A 68 63.21 -11.66 -39.63
N ILE A 69 63.76 -10.63 -39.00
CA ILE A 69 63.27 -10.08 -37.71
C ILE A 69 61.84 -9.52 -37.86
N GLN A 70 61.56 -8.78 -38.94
CA GLN A 70 60.20 -8.30 -39.21
C GLN A 70 59.21 -9.43 -39.47
N LEU A 71 59.62 -10.45 -40.22
CA LEU A 71 58.78 -11.63 -40.44
C LEU A 71 58.49 -12.40 -39.15
N GLN A 72 59.50 -12.57 -38.30
CA GLN A 72 59.33 -13.19 -36.98
C GLN A 72 58.43 -12.35 -36.07
N ARG A 73 58.55 -11.02 -36.09
CA ARG A 73 57.65 -10.13 -35.31
C ARG A 73 56.20 -10.23 -35.76
N LYS A 74 55.96 -10.23 -37.10
CA LYS A 74 54.62 -10.42 -37.67
C LYS A 74 54.06 -11.80 -37.32
N ALA A 75 54.84 -12.84 -37.45
CA ALA A 75 54.42 -14.20 -37.08
C ALA A 75 54.05 -14.32 -35.61
N ARG A 76 54.87 -13.71 -34.71
CA ARG A 76 54.54 -13.66 -33.25
C ARG A 76 53.30 -12.82 -32.96
N GLN A 77 53.08 -11.72 -33.70
CA GLN A 77 51.86 -10.91 -33.56
C GLN A 77 50.63 -11.71 -34.01
N HIS A 78 50.69 -12.39 -35.14
CA HIS A 78 49.60 -13.25 -35.60
C HIS A 78 49.30 -14.38 -34.61
N ALA A 79 50.31 -15.08 -34.13
CA ALA A 79 50.13 -16.13 -33.15
C ALA A 79 49.48 -15.61 -31.85
N ARG A 80 49.94 -14.45 -31.34
CA ARG A 80 49.33 -13.79 -30.15
C ARG A 80 47.90 -13.35 -30.41
N SER A 81 47.58 -12.87 -31.62
CA SER A 81 46.21 -12.47 -31.98
C SER A 81 45.28 -13.67 -32.09
N GLU A 82 45.76 -14.78 -32.65
CA GLU A 82 45.01 -16.05 -32.71
C GLU A 82 44.76 -16.62 -31.31
N GLU A 83 45.78 -16.59 -30.44
CA GLU A 83 45.66 -17.05 -29.05
C GLU A 83 44.62 -16.20 -28.27
N LYS A 84 44.71 -14.86 -28.37
CA LYS A 84 43.72 -13.95 -27.77
C LYS A 84 42.31 -14.20 -28.30
N LEU A 85 42.17 -14.47 -29.61
CA LEU A 85 40.86 -14.78 -30.20
C LEU A 85 40.31 -16.10 -29.67
N LYS A 86 41.15 -17.12 -29.53
CA LYS A 86 40.78 -18.42 -28.95
C LYS A 86 40.35 -18.26 -27.48
N ASP A 87 41.11 -17.49 -26.69
CA ASP A 87 40.80 -17.23 -25.29
C ASP A 87 39.46 -16.47 -25.16
N LEU A 88 39.22 -15.45 -26.00
CA LEU A 88 37.99 -14.70 -26.03
C LEU A 88 36.78 -15.57 -26.40
N LEU A 89 36.95 -16.43 -27.43
CA LEU A 89 35.90 -17.37 -27.82
C LEU A 89 35.61 -18.39 -26.72
N ALA A 90 36.67 -18.93 -26.08
CA ALA A 90 36.53 -19.86 -24.96
C ALA A 90 35.82 -19.20 -23.78
N PHE A 91 36.13 -17.94 -23.45
CA PHE A 91 35.47 -17.17 -22.42
C PHE A 91 34.00 -16.94 -22.76
N GLN A 92 33.65 -16.49 -23.98
CA GLN A 92 32.26 -16.27 -24.40
C GLN A 92 31.45 -17.56 -24.35
N LEU A 93 32.00 -18.68 -24.81
CA LEU A 93 31.35 -19.99 -24.71
C LEU A 93 31.19 -20.44 -23.25
N GLY A 94 32.17 -20.15 -22.40
CA GLY A 94 32.10 -20.43 -20.97
C GLY A 94 30.96 -19.68 -20.30
N VAL A 95 30.81 -18.40 -20.60
CA VAL A 95 29.69 -17.56 -20.07
C VAL A 95 28.35 -18.11 -20.54
N LEU A 96 28.18 -18.39 -21.82
CA LEU A 96 26.93 -18.94 -22.35
C LEU A 96 26.59 -20.31 -21.75
N ASN A 97 27.57 -21.16 -21.51
CA ASN A 97 27.37 -22.48 -20.92
C ASN A 97 27.14 -22.45 -19.40
N ALA A 98 27.56 -21.38 -18.72
CA ALA A 98 27.27 -21.17 -17.30
C ALA A 98 25.80 -20.77 -17.03
N ILE A 99 25.09 -20.29 -18.06
CA ILE A 99 23.67 -19.95 -17.96
C ILE A 99 22.86 -21.24 -17.90
N PRO A 100 22.09 -21.46 -16.82
CA PRO A 100 21.32 -22.69 -16.62
C PRO A 100 20.12 -22.82 -17.57
N GLN A 101 19.67 -21.70 -18.14
CA GLN A 101 18.56 -21.67 -19.09
C GLN A 101 19.02 -22.13 -20.49
N PRO A 102 18.19 -22.89 -21.20
CA PRO A 102 18.44 -23.21 -22.62
C PRO A 102 18.46 -21.92 -23.45
N ILE A 103 19.58 -21.71 -24.16
CA ILE A 103 19.74 -20.55 -25.05
C ILE A 103 20.06 -21.09 -26.45
N THR A 104 19.41 -20.51 -27.46
CA THR A 104 19.62 -20.81 -28.87
C THR A 104 19.85 -19.52 -29.65
N LEU A 105 20.66 -19.65 -30.70
CA LEU A 105 20.84 -18.66 -31.74
C LEU A 105 20.43 -19.25 -33.07
N ARG A 106 19.50 -18.61 -33.77
CA ARG A 106 19.00 -19.04 -35.08
C ARG A 106 19.22 -17.96 -36.12
N ASP A 107 19.47 -18.40 -37.36
CA ASP A 107 19.59 -17.50 -38.52
C ASP A 107 18.21 -17.01 -39.01
N LEU A 108 18.22 -16.31 -40.16
CA LEU A 108 17.00 -15.79 -40.78
C LEU A 108 16.10 -16.90 -41.35
N ASP A 109 16.64 -18.08 -41.61
CA ASP A 109 15.93 -19.29 -42.04
C ASP A 109 15.49 -20.16 -40.84
N LEU A 110 15.60 -19.65 -39.62
CA LEU A 110 15.30 -20.33 -38.34
C LEU A 110 16.16 -21.59 -38.08
N LYS A 111 17.28 -21.75 -38.77
CA LYS A 111 18.24 -22.83 -38.52
C LYS A 111 19.11 -22.50 -37.34
N LEU A 112 19.40 -23.50 -36.51
CA LEU A 112 20.23 -23.35 -35.33
C LEU A 112 21.69 -23.08 -35.71
N ILE A 113 22.22 -21.92 -35.32
CA ILE A 113 23.63 -21.53 -35.51
C ILE A 113 24.47 -21.84 -34.26
N ALA A 114 23.89 -21.61 -33.08
CA ALA A 114 24.57 -21.88 -31.82
C ALA A 114 23.56 -22.20 -30.71
N CYS A 115 24.02 -22.93 -29.71
CA CYS A 115 23.28 -23.17 -28.48
C CYS A 115 24.26 -23.36 -27.31
N ASN A 116 23.74 -23.19 -26.08
CA ASN A 116 24.49 -23.51 -24.87
C ASN A 116 24.29 -24.98 -24.44
N SER A 117 25.09 -25.40 -23.44
CA SER A 117 25.04 -26.77 -22.91
C SER A 117 23.69 -27.11 -22.26
N SER A 118 22.95 -26.12 -21.78
CA SER A 118 21.61 -26.31 -21.19
C SER A 118 20.58 -26.72 -22.25
N TYR A 119 20.69 -26.22 -23.48
CA TYR A 119 19.87 -26.63 -24.60
C TYR A 119 20.17 -28.04 -25.06
N GLU A 120 21.48 -28.43 -25.08
CA GLU A 120 21.90 -29.80 -25.37
C GLU A 120 21.33 -30.82 -24.38
N LYS A 121 21.37 -30.46 -23.09
CA LYS A 121 20.76 -31.27 -21.99
C LYS A 121 19.26 -31.39 -22.13
N LEU A 122 18.56 -30.29 -22.46
CA LEU A 122 17.12 -30.27 -22.66
C LEU A 122 16.69 -31.26 -23.77
N LEU A 123 17.37 -31.21 -24.88
CA LEU A 123 17.07 -32.07 -26.04
C LEU A 123 17.71 -33.46 -25.96
N MET A 124 18.60 -33.71 -24.97
CA MET A 124 19.40 -34.93 -24.83
C MET A 124 20.20 -35.27 -26.12
N GLN A 125 20.71 -34.24 -26.80
CA GLN A 125 21.45 -34.38 -28.06
C GLN A 125 22.71 -33.51 -28.03
N PRO A 126 23.82 -33.99 -28.56
CA PRO A 126 25.05 -33.21 -28.64
C PRO A 126 24.94 -32.10 -29.70
N LYS A 127 25.63 -30.99 -29.46
CA LYS A 127 25.60 -29.77 -30.28
C LYS A 127 25.77 -30.06 -31.80
N HIS A 128 26.69 -30.95 -32.19
CA HIS A 128 26.96 -31.25 -33.60
C HIS A 128 25.76 -31.84 -34.35
N VAL A 129 24.83 -32.53 -33.66
CA VAL A 129 23.57 -33.06 -34.21
C VAL A 129 22.49 -32.00 -34.31
N LEU A 130 22.55 -31.02 -33.43
CA LEU A 130 21.55 -29.95 -33.36
C LEU A 130 21.80 -28.79 -34.33
N MET A 131 23.07 -28.57 -34.71
CA MET A 131 23.45 -27.50 -35.62
C MET A 131 22.75 -27.61 -36.97
N GLY A 132 22.22 -26.48 -37.49
CA GLY A 132 21.50 -26.43 -38.76
C GLY A 132 20.06 -26.98 -38.70
N THR A 133 19.59 -27.51 -37.57
CA THR A 133 18.20 -27.99 -37.44
C THR A 133 17.21 -26.83 -37.39
N THR A 134 16.03 -27.04 -38.00
CA THR A 134 14.90 -26.12 -37.88
C THR A 134 14.30 -26.16 -36.49
N LEU A 135 13.46 -25.17 -36.15
CA LEU A 135 12.75 -25.12 -34.88
C LEU A 135 11.85 -26.34 -34.71
N GLU A 136 11.09 -26.67 -35.75
CA GLU A 136 10.22 -27.85 -35.79
C GLU A 136 11.01 -29.15 -35.55
N GLY A 137 12.12 -29.35 -36.26
CA GLY A 137 12.96 -30.54 -36.12
C GLY A 137 13.56 -30.70 -34.72
N ALA A 138 13.82 -29.61 -34.02
CA ALA A 138 14.31 -29.62 -32.65
C ALA A 138 13.19 -29.90 -31.63
N LEU A 139 12.02 -29.21 -31.74
CA LEU A 139 10.92 -29.30 -30.78
C LEU A 139 10.12 -30.60 -30.86
N ARG A 140 9.99 -31.21 -32.06
CA ARG A 140 9.37 -32.54 -32.19
C ARG A 140 10.04 -33.60 -31.31
N ARG A 141 11.32 -33.43 -30.98
CA ARG A 141 12.08 -34.33 -30.10
C ARG A 141 11.74 -34.20 -28.62
N LEU A 142 11.10 -33.09 -28.22
CA LEU A 142 10.68 -32.86 -26.83
C LEU A 142 9.37 -33.58 -26.47
N SER A 143 8.67 -34.18 -27.45
CA SER A 143 7.34 -34.79 -27.25
C SER A 143 6.42 -33.85 -26.49
N CYS A 144 6.31 -32.59 -26.97
CA CYS A 144 5.52 -31.55 -26.39
C CYS A 144 4.38 -31.13 -27.35
N ASP A 145 3.32 -30.57 -26.80
CA ASP A 145 2.15 -30.05 -27.53
C ASP A 145 2.27 -28.56 -27.88
N LEU A 146 3.52 -28.03 -27.94
CA LEU A 146 3.79 -26.65 -28.32
C LEU A 146 3.31 -26.35 -29.73
N ASP A 147 2.63 -25.24 -29.91
CA ASP A 147 2.27 -24.68 -31.21
C ASP A 147 3.51 -24.08 -31.89
N ILE A 148 4.18 -24.90 -32.68
CA ILE A 148 5.42 -24.56 -33.34
C ILE A 148 5.21 -23.42 -34.35
N ALA A 149 4.08 -23.41 -35.06
CA ALA A 149 3.78 -22.39 -36.07
C ALA A 149 3.70 -20.99 -35.42
N ARG A 150 3.09 -20.90 -34.26
CA ARG A 150 2.99 -19.65 -33.48
C ARG A 150 4.34 -19.19 -32.95
N ILE A 151 5.20 -20.12 -32.56
CA ILE A 151 6.57 -19.79 -32.14
C ILE A 151 7.40 -19.28 -33.32
N GLU A 152 7.29 -19.90 -34.49
CA GLU A 152 7.95 -19.43 -35.71
C GLU A 152 7.46 -18.03 -36.15
N GLU A 153 6.18 -17.75 -36.01
CA GLU A 153 5.62 -16.43 -36.26
C GLU A 153 6.23 -15.37 -35.34
N ASP A 154 6.40 -15.70 -34.05
CA ASP A 154 7.04 -14.82 -33.09
C ASP A 154 8.51 -14.55 -33.44
N TYR A 155 9.26 -15.57 -33.88
CA TYR A 155 10.62 -15.37 -34.40
C TYR A 155 10.64 -14.44 -35.63
N ARG A 156 9.72 -14.62 -36.59
CA ARG A 156 9.61 -13.75 -37.78
C ARG A 156 9.25 -12.33 -37.38
N THR A 157 8.37 -12.16 -36.37
CA THR A 157 8.01 -10.85 -35.85
C THR A 157 9.23 -10.12 -35.27
N VAL A 158 10.05 -10.81 -34.46
CA VAL A 158 11.30 -10.25 -33.91
C VAL A 158 12.29 -9.87 -35.02
N MET A 159 12.40 -10.70 -36.06
CA MET A 159 13.27 -10.42 -37.21
C MET A 159 12.82 -9.19 -38.03
N THR A 160 11.51 -9.05 -38.25
CA THR A 160 10.95 -7.98 -39.09
C THR A 160 10.86 -6.66 -38.35
N THR A 161 10.42 -6.67 -37.09
CA THR A 161 10.28 -5.47 -36.28
C THR A 161 11.59 -5.01 -35.65
N GLY A 162 12.50 -5.96 -35.43
CA GLY A 162 13.74 -5.72 -34.70
C GLY A 162 13.53 -5.39 -33.21
N LEU A 163 12.37 -5.72 -32.65
CA LEU A 163 12.03 -5.54 -31.25
C LEU A 163 12.10 -6.89 -30.52
N ALA A 164 12.53 -6.84 -29.26
CA ALA A 164 12.52 -8.01 -28.38
C ALA A 164 11.09 -8.47 -28.08
N LEU A 165 10.90 -9.77 -27.86
CA LEU A 165 9.64 -10.39 -27.49
C LEU A 165 9.83 -11.27 -26.27
N CYS A 166 8.95 -11.17 -25.28
CA CYS A 166 8.90 -12.04 -24.12
C CYS A 166 7.45 -12.50 -23.91
N LYS A 167 7.23 -13.81 -23.81
CA LYS A 167 5.89 -14.41 -23.63
C LYS A 167 5.95 -15.62 -22.73
N ASP A 168 4.98 -15.73 -21.85
CA ASP A 168 4.70 -16.97 -21.12
C ASP A 168 3.98 -17.95 -22.03
N ARG A 169 4.40 -19.22 -21.99
CA ARG A 169 3.83 -20.30 -22.77
C ARG A 169 3.54 -21.49 -21.88
N GLU A 170 2.32 -21.97 -21.95
CA GLU A 170 1.91 -23.20 -21.29
C GLU A 170 1.87 -24.34 -22.30
N PHE A 171 2.42 -25.49 -21.94
CA PHE A 171 2.41 -26.69 -22.76
C PHE A 171 2.64 -27.94 -21.91
N HIS A 172 2.40 -29.10 -22.49
CA HIS A 172 2.72 -30.37 -21.86
C HIS A 172 3.99 -30.95 -22.51
N ALA A 173 4.97 -31.27 -21.68
CA ALA A 173 6.14 -32.00 -22.11
C ALA A 173 6.27 -33.28 -21.29
N ARG A 174 6.40 -34.41 -21.96
CA ARG A 174 6.52 -35.74 -21.32
C ARG A 174 5.41 -36.02 -20.28
N GLY A 175 4.18 -35.59 -20.59
CA GLY A 175 3.02 -35.77 -19.72
C GLY A 175 2.94 -34.84 -18.50
N LYS A 176 3.82 -33.84 -18.38
CA LYS A 176 3.78 -32.82 -17.33
C LYS A 176 3.42 -31.46 -17.92
N ALA A 177 2.48 -30.77 -17.26
CA ALA A 177 2.20 -29.37 -17.57
C ALA A 177 3.39 -28.49 -17.16
N MET A 178 3.88 -27.69 -18.07
CA MET A 178 5.00 -26.76 -17.88
C MET A 178 4.58 -25.37 -18.33
N CYS A 179 5.04 -24.36 -17.62
CA CYS A 179 4.94 -22.96 -18.03
C CYS A 179 6.36 -22.41 -18.16
N VAL A 180 6.67 -21.89 -19.35
CA VAL A 180 7.98 -21.31 -19.62
C VAL A 180 7.84 -19.86 -20.04
N GLU A 181 8.71 -19.03 -19.52
CA GLU A 181 8.95 -17.69 -20.05
C GLU A 181 9.91 -17.80 -21.22
N ASN A 182 9.44 -17.51 -22.44
CA ASN A 182 10.23 -17.55 -23.66
C ASN A 182 10.54 -16.12 -24.10
N TRP A 183 11.80 -15.76 -24.05
CA TRP A 183 12.30 -14.47 -24.54
C TRP A 183 13.06 -14.63 -25.85
N MET A 184 12.96 -13.63 -26.72
CA MET A 184 13.57 -13.56 -28.04
C MET A 184 14.13 -12.17 -28.26
N GLU A 185 15.40 -12.10 -28.67
CA GLU A 185 16.12 -10.85 -28.94
C GLU A 185 16.68 -10.86 -30.35
N PRO A 186 16.57 -9.78 -31.14
CA PRO A 186 17.16 -9.70 -32.46
C PRO A 186 18.69 -9.62 -32.38
N LEU A 187 19.41 -10.55 -33.04
CA LEU A 187 20.84 -10.46 -33.19
C LEU A 187 21.18 -9.52 -34.35
N ARG A 188 22.02 -8.52 -34.08
CA ARG A 188 22.44 -7.53 -35.08
C ARG A 188 23.94 -7.67 -35.40
N ASN A 189 24.29 -7.49 -36.63
CA ASN A 189 25.69 -7.38 -37.04
C ASN A 189 26.28 -5.99 -36.74
N ALA A 190 27.57 -5.78 -36.98
CA ALA A 190 28.27 -4.50 -36.78
C ALA A 190 27.67 -3.30 -37.55
N ARG A 191 26.83 -3.55 -38.56
CA ARG A 191 26.13 -2.53 -39.35
C ARG A 191 24.68 -2.30 -38.87
N GLY A 192 24.28 -2.89 -37.72
CA GLY A 192 22.94 -2.76 -37.15
C GLY A 192 21.87 -3.61 -37.82
N LYS A 193 22.17 -4.36 -38.86
CA LYS A 193 21.21 -5.24 -39.56
C LYS A 193 20.94 -6.49 -38.74
N VAL A 194 19.67 -6.88 -38.60
CA VAL A 194 19.28 -8.16 -37.98
C VAL A 194 19.79 -9.31 -38.82
N VAL A 195 20.51 -10.24 -38.22
CA VAL A 195 21.13 -11.42 -38.85
C VAL A 195 20.62 -12.73 -38.24
N GLY A 196 19.80 -12.67 -37.24
CA GLY A 196 19.22 -13.81 -36.55
C GLY A 196 18.50 -13.42 -35.28
N VAL A 197 18.12 -14.41 -34.49
CA VAL A 197 17.45 -14.23 -33.19
C VAL A 197 18.13 -15.09 -32.13
N VAL A 198 18.41 -14.48 -30.99
CA VAL A 198 18.78 -15.20 -29.77
C VAL A 198 17.50 -15.44 -29.00
N SER A 199 17.28 -16.64 -28.52
CA SER A 199 16.14 -16.94 -27.65
C SER A 199 16.54 -17.82 -26.47
N GLY A 200 15.81 -17.65 -25.37
CA GLY A 200 15.96 -18.51 -24.21
C GLY A 200 14.62 -18.83 -23.57
N TRP A 201 14.63 -19.88 -22.75
CA TRP A 201 13.46 -20.38 -22.05
C TRP A 201 13.76 -20.52 -20.56
N MET A 202 12.87 -20.02 -19.73
CA MET A 202 12.93 -20.19 -18.28
C MET A 202 11.71 -20.97 -17.81
N ASP A 203 11.90 -22.07 -17.10
CA ASP A 203 10.80 -22.78 -16.46
C ASP A 203 10.29 -21.96 -15.27
N ILE A 204 9.08 -21.43 -15.41
CA ILE A 204 8.39 -20.64 -14.38
C ILE A 204 7.21 -21.39 -13.74
N THR A 205 7.09 -22.70 -13.99
CA THR A 205 5.97 -23.55 -13.52
C THR A 205 5.79 -23.45 -12.01
N HIS A 206 6.89 -23.56 -11.27
CA HIS A 206 6.84 -23.44 -9.80
C HIS A 206 6.41 -22.05 -9.35
N ARG A 207 6.98 -21.01 -9.97
CA ARG A 207 6.63 -19.59 -9.66
C ARG A 207 5.16 -19.32 -9.94
N GLN A 208 4.63 -19.76 -11.08
CA GLN A 208 3.22 -19.58 -11.45
C GLN A 208 2.28 -20.32 -10.50
N ARG A 209 2.64 -21.53 -10.07
CA ARG A 209 1.87 -22.31 -9.09
C ARG A 209 1.79 -21.58 -7.76
N VAL A 210 2.93 -21.13 -7.22
CA VAL A 210 2.97 -20.41 -5.94
C VAL A 210 2.18 -19.10 -6.01
N LEU A 211 2.29 -18.35 -7.11
CA LEU A 211 1.49 -17.13 -7.30
C LEU A 211 -0.01 -17.42 -7.32
N LYS A 212 -0.43 -18.49 -7.97
CA LYS A 212 -1.84 -18.91 -8.02
C LYS A 212 -2.35 -19.36 -6.65
N GLU A 213 -1.56 -20.16 -5.93
CA GLU A 213 -1.90 -20.59 -4.56
C GLU A 213 -2.01 -19.39 -3.62
N LEU A 214 -1.08 -18.44 -3.71
CA LEU A 214 -1.10 -17.20 -2.93
C LEU A 214 -2.34 -16.35 -3.24
N ALA A 215 -2.70 -16.22 -4.52
CA ALA A 215 -3.90 -15.49 -4.93
C ALA A 215 -5.17 -16.13 -4.34
N VAL A 216 -5.32 -17.46 -4.45
CA VAL A 216 -6.45 -18.20 -3.89
C VAL A 216 -6.51 -18.07 -2.36
N ALA A 217 -5.38 -18.21 -1.68
CA ALA A 217 -5.31 -18.07 -0.23
C ALA A 217 -5.68 -16.65 0.22
N ARG A 218 -5.17 -15.62 -0.50
CA ARG A 218 -5.53 -14.22 -0.24
C ARG A 218 -7.03 -13.99 -0.41
N ASP A 219 -7.60 -14.39 -1.54
CA ASP A 219 -9.00 -14.17 -1.85
C ASP A 219 -9.92 -14.90 -0.83
N SER A 220 -9.51 -16.09 -0.40
CA SER A 220 -10.21 -16.82 0.67
C SER A 220 -10.17 -16.06 2.00
N ALA A 221 -9.00 -15.55 2.40
CA ALA A 221 -8.84 -14.76 3.62
C ALA A 221 -9.64 -13.44 3.56
N GLU A 222 -9.63 -12.74 2.43
CA GLU A 222 -10.42 -11.52 2.23
C GLU A 222 -11.92 -11.79 2.31
N ASN A 223 -12.40 -12.88 1.70
CA ASN A 223 -13.80 -13.27 1.76
C ASN A 223 -14.23 -13.66 3.18
N ALA A 224 -13.42 -14.43 3.92
CA ALA A 224 -13.68 -14.76 5.31
C ALA A 224 -13.77 -13.50 6.19
N ASN A 225 -12.87 -12.53 6.00
CA ASN A 225 -12.88 -11.28 6.75
C ASN A 225 -14.09 -10.41 6.39
N ARG A 226 -14.49 -10.37 5.11
CA ARG A 226 -15.69 -9.66 4.66
C ARG A 226 -16.96 -10.27 5.26
N THR A 227 -17.07 -11.60 5.26
CA THR A 227 -18.20 -12.32 5.87
C THR A 227 -18.28 -12.07 7.36
N LYS A 228 -17.15 -12.17 8.11
CA LYS A 228 -17.06 -11.83 9.54
C LYS A 228 -17.57 -10.41 9.82
N SER A 229 -17.13 -9.43 9.03
CA SER A 229 -17.53 -8.03 9.22
C SER A 229 -19.02 -7.79 8.94
N THR A 230 -19.58 -8.41 7.90
CA THR A 230 -21.00 -8.31 7.57
C THR A 230 -21.87 -8.96 8.62
N PHE A 231 -21.47 -10.15 9.11
CA PHE A 231 -22.16 -10.85 10.18
C PHE A 231 -22.19 -10.02 11.47
N LEU A 232 -21.04 -9.47 11.90
CA LEU A 232 -20.98 -8.64 13.11
C LEU A 232 -21.82 -7.37 12.98
N ALA A 233 -21.87 -6.75 11.79
CA ALA A 233 -22.71 -5.57 11.55
C ALA A 233 -24.20 -5.91 11.65
N ALA A 234 -24.63 -7.04 11.09
CA ALA A 234 -26.03 -7.48 11.19
C ALA A 234 -26.42 -7.83 12.64
N VAL A 235 -25.60 -8.63 13.34
CA VAL A 235 -25.83 -8.99 14.74
C VAL A 235 -25.92 -7.78 15.64
N SER A 236 -25.05 -6.77 15.44
CA SER A 236 -25.12 -5.55 16.23
C SER A 236 -26.43 -4.80 16.01
N HIS A 237 -26.88 -4.68 14.77
CA HIS A 237 -28.17 -4.04 14.49
C HIS A 237 -29.33 -4.77 15.17
N GLU A 238 -29.36 -6.10 15.05
CA GLU A 238 -30.37 -6.95 15.65
C GLU A 238 -30.38 -6.91 17.20
N ILE A 239 -29.21 -6.71 17.84
CA ILE A 239 -29.12 -6.57 19.29
C ILE A 239 -29.43 -5.12 19.71
N ARG A 240 -29.01 -4.11 18.95
CA ARG A 240 -29.23 -2.70 19.30
C ARG A 240 -30.70 -2.34 19.37
N THR A 241 -31.52 -2.86 18.47
CA THR A 241 -32.96 -2.59 18.41
C THR A 241 -33.69 -2.97 19.71
N PRO A 242 -33.66 -4.26 20.18
CA PRO A 242 -34.31 -4.62 21.45
C PRO A 242 -33.68 -3.92 22.68
N MET A 243 -32.35 -3.69 22.64
CA MET A 243 -31.67 -3.01 23.75
C MET A 243 -32.10 -1.55 23.90
N ASN A 244 -32.28 -0.83 22.79
CA ASN A 244 -32.81 0.54 22.82
C ASN A 244 -34.24 0.56 23.33
N ALA A 245 -35.07 -0.43 23.01
CA ALA A 245 -36.40 -0.55 23.56
C ALA A 245 -36.37 -0.78 25.09
N ILE A 246 -35.49 -1.68 25.56
CA ILE A 246 -35.31 -1.93 27.01
C ILE A 246 -34.82 -0.65 27.71
N MET A 247 -33.84 0.05 27.16
CA MET A 247 -33.34 1.30 27.71
C MET A 247 -34.44 2.37 27.78
N GLY A 248 -35.21 2.52 26.69
CA GLY A 248 -36.32 3.47 26.67
C GLY A 248 -37.40 3.16 27.74
N MET A 249 -37.69 1.87 27.98
CA MET A 249 -38.61 1.46 29.04
C MET A 249 -38.03 1.73 30.45
N LEU A 250 -36.73 1.49 30.64
CA LEU A 250 -36.06 1.79 31.91
C LEU A 250 -36.00 3.29 32.19
N ASP A 251 -35.73 4.13 31.18
CA ASP A 251 -35.74 5.56 31.28
C ASP A 251 -37.14 6.09 31.67
N LEU A 252 -38.18 5.54 31.05
CA LEU A 252 -39.57 5.85 31.38
C LEU A 252 -39.91 5.49 32.84
N ALA A 253 -39.54 4.28 33.25
CA ALA A 253 -39.76 3.84 34.63
C ALA A 253 -39.01 4.71 35.64
N LEU A 254 -37.73 5.00 35.37
CA LEU A 254 -36.91 5.89 36.22
C LEU A 254 -37.40 7.32 36.29
N SER A 255 -38.11 7.79 35.27
CA SER A 255 -38.72 9.16 35.26
C SER A 255 -40.00 9.26 36.05
N HIS A 256 -40.57 8.14 36.53
CA HIS A 256 -41.84 8.16 37.26
C HIS A 256 -41.66 8.76 38.66
N PRO A 257 -42.43 9.82 39.06
CA PRO A 257 -42.21 10.54 40.30
C PRO A 257 -42.44 9.70 41.57
N THR A 258 -43.35 8.72 41.52
CA THR A 258 -43.78 7.91 42.67
C THR A 258 -43.02 6.60 42.84
N LEU A 259 -41.92 6.39 42.11
CA LEU A 259 -41.13 5.18 42.18
C LEU A 259 -40.42 5.04 43.55
N PRO A 260 -40.59 3.94 44.29
CA PRO A 260 -39.87 3.68 45.53
C PRO A 260 -38.34 3.74 45.34
N VAL A 261 -37.61 4.14 46.38
CA VAL A 261 -36.15 4.34 46.30
C VAL A 261 -35.43 3.05 45.96
N ASP A 262 -35.86 1.93 46.53
CA ASP A 262 -35.27 0.61 46.29
C ASP A 262 -35.47 0.16 44.83
N ASP A 263 -36.68 0.31 44.29
CA ASP A 263 -37.00 -0.02 42.90
C ASP A 263 -36.25 0.88 41.93
N ARG A 264 -36.10 2.17 42.27
CA ARG A 264 -35.30 3.12 41.48
C ARG A 264 -33.85 2.70 41.38
N SER A 265 -33.25 2.20 42.46
CA SER A 265 -31.88 1.72 42.48
C SER A 265 -31.70 0.47 41.61
N LEU A 266 -32.63 -0.46 41.65
CA LEU A 266 -32.63 -1.67 40.81
C LEU A 266 -32.78 -1.32 39.33
N LEU A 267 -33.71 -0.45 38.98
CA LEU A 267 -33.92 -0.01 37.61
C LEU A 267 -32.71 0.80 37.08
N ALA A 268 -32.08 1.63 37.90
CA ALA A 268 -30.87 2.36 37.54
C ALA A 268 -29.70 1.40 37.27
N THR A 269 -29.57 0.33 38.07
CA THR A 269 -28.58 -0.73 37.88
C THR A 269 -28.81 -1.49 36.55
N ALA A 270 -30.09 -1.85 36.29
CA ALA A 270 -30.44 -2.52 35.02
C ALA A 270 -30.20 -1.60 33.80
N HIS A 271 -30.50 -0.30 33.92
CA HIS A 271 -30.22 0.68 32.88
C HIS A 271 -28.72 0.81 32.59
N LEU A 272 -27.88 0.86 33.64
CA LEU A 272 -26.43 0.91 33.52
C LEU A 272 -25.87 -0.34 32.86
N ALA A 273 -26.36 -1.53 33.21
CA ALA A 273 -25.97 -2.81 32.61
C ALA A 273 -26.34 -2.86 31.10
N ALA A 274 -27.55 -2.40 30.75
CA ALA A 274 -28.00 -2.31 29.36
C ALA A 274 -27.13 -1.35 28.53
N LYS A 275 -26.81 -0.19 29.09
CA LYS A 275 -25.92 0.79 28.46
C LYS A 275 -24.50 0.26 28.28
N SER A 276 -23.97 -0.48 29.24
CA SER A 276 -22.66 -1.10 29.17
C SER A 276 -22.62 -2.18 28.09
N LEU A 277 -23.68 -2.97 27.92
CA LEU A 277 -23.77 -3.99 26.88
C LEU A 277 -23.80 -3.36 25.47
N LEU A 278 -24.54 -2.27 25.28
CA LEU A 278 -24.53 -1.54 24.00
C LEU A 278 -23.15 -0.98 23.67
N ALA A 279 -22.47 -0.38 24.64
CA ALA A 279 -21.12 0.13 24.46
C ALA A 279 -20.14 -0.97 24.03
N LEU A 280 -20.26 -2.19 24.61
CA LEU A 280 -19.48 -3.38 24.21
C LEU A 280 -19.71 -3.77 22.76
N ILE A 281 -20.96 -3.79 22.33
CA ILE A 281 -21.33 -4.15 20.96
C ILE A 281 -20.77 -3.12 19.98
N ASP A 282 -20.88 -1.84 20.33
CA ASP A 282 -20.34 -0.75 19.51
C ASP A 282 -18.80 -0.82 19.43
N ASP A 283 -18.10 -1.11 20.53
CA ASP A 283 -16.65 -1.33 20.54
C ASP A 283 -16.23 -2.51 19.66
N LEU A 284 -16.96 -3.63 19.72
CA LEU A 284 -16.70 -4.81 18.88
C LEU A 284 -16.91 -4.53 17.39
N LEU A 285 -17.95 -3.73 17.06
CA LEU A 285 -18.19 -3.31 15.68
C LEU A 285 -17.11 -2.36 15.16
N ASP A 286 -16.72 -1.39 15.97
CA ASP A 286 -15.65 -0.46 15.59
C ASP A 286 -14.35 -1.22 15.33
N LEU A 287 -14.03 -2.21 16.18
CA LEU A 287 -12.90 -3.11 15.98
C LEU A 287 -13.00 -3.87 14.65
N SER A 288 -14.15 -4.48 14.37
CA SER A 288 -14.38 -5.21 13.13
C SER A 288 -14.23 -4.32 11.89
N LYS A 289 -14.74 -3.08 11.94
CA LYS A 289 -14.58 -2.09 10.86
C LYS A 289 -13.12 -1.68 10.68
N MET A 290 -12.35 -1.53 11.78
CA MET A 290 -10.92 -1.20 11.73
C MET A 290 -10.10 -2.34 11.11
N GLU A 291 -10.35 -3.60 11.51
CA GLU A 291 -9.70 -4.79 10.95
C GLU A 291 -9.99 -4.95 9.44
N ALA A 292 -11.21 -4.63 9.01
CA ALA A 292 -11.61 -4.65 7.60
C ALA A 292 -11.13 -3.43 6.78
N GLY A 293 -10.42 -2.47 7.40
CA GLY A 293 -9.98 -1.23 6.74
C GLY A 293 -11.11 -0.26 6.37
N LYS A 294 -12.33 -0.51 6.83
CA LYS A 294 -13.54 0.28 6.50
C LYS A 294 -13.80 1.43 7.48
N PHE A 295 -13.02 1.52 8.55
CA PHE A 295 -13.18 2.57 9.54
C PHE A 295 -12.61 3.89 9.03
N LYS A 296 -13.45 4.91 8.96
CA LYS A 296 -13.10 6.27 8.55
C LYS A 296 -13.28 7.23 9.73
N LEU A 297 -12.29 8.09 9.96
CA LEU A 297 -12.41 9.22 10.89
C LEU A 297 -13.27 10.30 10.24
N GLN A 298 -14.00 11.05 11.08
CA GLN A 298 -14.81 12.19 10.67
C GLN A 298 -14.29 13.47 11.33
N PRO A 299 -13.17 14.02 10.86
CA PRO A 299 -12.59 15.21 11.45
C PRO A 299 -13.53 16.43 11.23
N ARG A 300 -13.67 17.24 12.29
CA ARG A 300 -14.44 18.49 12.29
C ARG A 300 -13.67 19.55 13.07
N PRO A 301 -13.85 20.84 12.74
CA PRO A 301 -13.35 21.93 13.56
C PRO A 301 -13.87 21.81 15.00
N THR A 302 -12.98 21.60 15.96
CA THR A 302 -13.32 21.26 17.34
C THR A 302 -12.48 22.06 18.31
N ARG A 303 -13.11 22.63 19.35
CA ARG A 303 -12.44 23.24 20.51
C ARG A 303 -12.09 22.14 21.51
N LEU A 304 -10.83 21.80 21.62
CA LEU A 304 -10.39 20.71 22.50
C LEU A 304 -10.67 20.97 23.98
N HIS A 305 -10.52 22.22 24.41
CA HIS A 305 -10.81 22.60 25.79
C HIS A 305 -12.25 22.28 26.17
N ASP A 306 -13.23 22.65 25.30
CA ASP A 306 -14.65 22.43 25.55
C ASP A 306 -14.97 20.93 25.58
N LEU A 307 -14.33 20.15 24.68
CA LEU A 307 -14.50 18.70 24.65
C LEU A 307 -14.01 18.03 25.94
N VAL A 308 -12.82 18.42 26.44
CA VAL A 308 -12.28 17.89 27.71
C VAL A 308 -13.16 18.32 28.89
N LYS A 309 -13.61 19.56 28.91
CA LYS A 309 -14.52 20.08 29.95
C LYS A 309 -15.84 19.29 30.01
N GLU A 310 -16.43 19.02 28.83
CA GLU A 310 -17.67 18.22 28.73
C GLU A 310 -17.47 16.81 29.31
N VAL A 311 -16.33 16.17 29.01
CA VAL A 311 -15.96 14.86 29.56
C VAL A 311 -15.85 14.95 31.10
N VAL A 312 -15.07 15.90 31.62
CA VAL A 312 -14.85 16.04 33.06
C VAL A 312 -16.16 16.33 33.79
N ASP A 313 -17.00 17.23 33.27
CA ASP A 313 -18.28 17.57 33.86
C ASP A 313 -19.25 16.37 33.89
N THR A 314 -19.20 15.48 32.88
CA THR A 314 -19.96 14.22 32.85
C THR A 314 -19.58 13.29 34.00
N PHE A 315 -18.28 13.20 34.34
CA PHE A 315 -17.80 12.30 35.40
C PHE A 315 -17.73 12.92 36.78
N ARG A 316 -17.92 14.25 36.93
CA ARG A 316 -17.85 14.95 38.20
C ARG A 316 -18.85 14.40 39.26
N PRO A 317 -20.15 14.16 38.93
CA PRO A 317 -21.08 13.57 39.88
C PRO A 317 -20.67 12.15 40.31
N ILE A 318 -20.14 11.34 39.39
CA ILE A 318 -19.73 9.97 39.65
C ILE A 318 -18.50 9.96 40.58
N ALA A 319 -17.51 10.80 40.32
CA ALA A 319 -16.34 10.95 41.18
C ALA A 319 -16.75 11.45 42.58
N ALA A 320 -17.64 12.44 42.68
CA ALA A 320 -18.12 12.96 43.94
C ALA A 320 -18.86 11.91 44.76
N SER A 321 -19.75 11.11 44.17
CA SER A 321 -20.46 10.02 44.85
C SER A 321 -19.51 8.95 45.40
N LYS A 322 -18.36 8.76 44.77
CA LYS A 322 -17.31 7.82 45.18
C LYS A 322 -16.29 8.43 46.16
N GLY A 323 -16.36 9.75 46.41
CA GLY A 323 -15.41 10.48 47.28
C GLY A 323 -14.04 10.68 46.66
N VAL A 324 -13.93 10.67 45.30
CA VAL A 324 -12.72 10.89 44.53
C VAL A 324 -12.68 12.36 44.06
N ALA A 325 -11.58 13.06 44.32
CA ALA A 325 -11.39 14.44 43.86
C ALA A 325 -11.04 14.44 42.37
N LEU A 326 -11.96 14.93 41.51
CA LEU A 326 -11.73 15.09 40.07
C LEU A 326 -11.36 16.53 39.73
N SER A 327 -10.18 16.75 39.17
CA SER A 327 -9.69 18.07 38.76
C SER A 327 -9.32 18.08 37.27
N MET A 328 -9.47 19.27 36.66
CA MET A 328 -9.05 19.52 35.29
C MET A 328 -8.01 20.62 35.24
N ARG A 329 -6.95 20.43 34.48
CA ARG A 329 -5.96 21.46 34.16
C ARG A 329 -5.76 21.46 32.63
N ALA A 330 -6.02 22.56 32.00
CA ALA A 330 -5.78 22.76 30.58
C ALA A 330 -4.90 24.01 30.43
N GLU A 331 -3.71 23.80 29.90
CA GLU A 331 -2.84 24.90 29.51
C GLU A 331 -3.15 25.22 28.04
N ALA A 332 -4.13 26.11 27.84
CA ALA A 332 -4.34 26.78 26.57
C ALA A 332 -3.75 28.19 26.66
N PRO A 333 -3.09 28.71 25.60
CA PRO A 333 -2.72 30.12 25.53
C PRO A 333 -3.99 30.96 25.77
N GLU A 334 -3.95 31.88 26.72
CA GLU A 334 -5.05 32.81 26.97
C GLU A 334 -5.36 33.57 25.67
N GLY A 335 -6.59 33.44 25.16
CA GLY A 335 -7.14 34.29 24.11
C GLY A 335 -7.39 33.68 22.75
N ALA A 336 -6.91 32.47 22.42
CA ALA A 336 -7.18 31.89 21.12
C ALA A 336 -8.18 30.72 21.24
N ALA A 337 -9.37 30.90 20.74
CA ALA A 337 -10.31 29.81 20.45
C ALA A 337 -9.77 28.99 19.25
N VAL A 338 -8.61 28.32 19.43
CA VAL A 338 -7.97 27.56 18.35
C VAL A 338 -8.82 26.34 18.07
N LEU A 339 -9.35 26.28 16.85
CA LEU A 339 -10.07 25.13 16.33
C LEU A 339 -9.07 24.16 15.70
N HIS A 340 -9.18 22.89 16.06
CA HIS A 340 -8.41 21.81 15.45
C HIS A 340 -9.31 20.87 14.67
N ASN A 341 -8.84 20.40 13.51
CA ASN A 341 -9.61 19.48 12.67
C ASN A 341 -9.43 18.04 13.15
N VAL A 342 -10.25 17.63 14.11
CA VAL A 342 -10.19 16.31 14.76
C VAL A 342 -11.57 15.66 14.78
N ASP A 343 -11.62 14.34 14.99
CA ASP A 343 -12.87 13.61 15.20
C ASP A 343 -13.29 13.70 16.69
N PRO A 344 -14.25 14.58 17.06
CA PRO A 344 -14.60 14.82 18.45
C PRO A 344 -15.26 13.61 19.10
N LEU A 345 -15.99 12.78 18.33
CA LEU A 345 -16.65 11.60 18.85
C LEU A 345 -15.64 10.55 19.30
N ARG A 346 -14.64 10.31 18.48
CA ARG A 346 -13.58 9.33 18.75
C ARG A 346 -12.60 9.81 19.82
N LEU A 347 -12.30 11.10 19.83
CA LEU A 347 -11.54 11.70 20.95
C LEU A 347 -12.30 11.57 22.27
N LYS A 348 -13.58 11.89 22.29
CA LYS A 348 -14.43 11.75 23.49
C LYS A 348 -14.51 10.29 23.96
N GLN A 349 -14.54 9.31 23.05
CA GLN A 349 -14.50 7.89 23.38
C GLN A 349 -13.20 7.51 24.12
N VAL A 350 -12.03 7.98 23.62
CA VAL A 350 -10.72 7.77 24.28
C VAL A 350 -10.67 8.45 25.65
N MET A 351 -11.09 9.72 25.73
CA MET A 351 -11.10 10.50 26.96
C MET A 351 -12.02 9.89 28.03
N ASN A 352 -13.23 9.50 27.64
CA ASN A 352 -14.18 8.82 28.52
C ASN A 352 -13.61 7.52 29.09
N ASN A 353 -12.94 6.71 28.26
CA ASN A 353 -12.34 5.48 28.70
C ASN A 353 -11.23 5.71 29.74
N PHE A 354 -10.35 6.68 29.51
CA PHE A 354 -9.28 7.01 30.46
C PHE A 354 -9.83 7.52 31.78
N VAL A 355 -10.77 8.48 31.75
CA VAL A 355 -11.34 9.08 32.96
C VAL A 355 -12.18 8.06 33.74
N SER A 356 -13.00 7.24 33.06
CA SER A 356 -13.77 6.19 33.70
C SER A 356 -12.89 5.13 34.37
N ASN A 357 -11.81 4.71 33.72
CA ASN A 357 -10.86 3.77 34.31
C ASN A 357 -10.16 4.38 35.54
N ALA A 358 -9.69 5.62 35.45
CA ALA A 358 -9.05 6.30 36.57
C ALA A 358 -9.98 6.38 37.80
N ILE A 359 -11.25 6.77 37.59
CA ILE A 359 -12.25 6.82 38.69
C ILE A 359 -12.59 5.41 39.18
N ARG A 360 -12.69 4.42 38.28
CA ARG A 360 -13.00 3.04 38.63
C ARG A 360 -11.96 2.46 39.60
N TYR A 361 -10.68 2.62 39.27
CA TYR A 361 -9.57 2.01 40.01
C TYR A 361 -9.01 2.88 41.15
N THR A 362 -9.55 4.08 41.37
CA THR A 362 -9.28 4.91 42.52
C THR A 362 -10.38 4.74 43.58
N ALA A 363 -10.06 4.11 44.71
CA ALA A 363 -11.02 3.93 45.79
C ALA A 363 -11.16 5.19 46.63
N LYS A 364 -10.04 5.86 46.95
CA LYS A 364 -9.95 7.15 47.63
C LYS A 364 -8.75 7.89 47.09
N GLY A 365 -8.83 9.22 46.98
CA GLY A 365 -7.75 10.05 46.47
C GLY A 365 -8.22 11.01 45.37
N SER A 366 -7.42 11.12 44.29
CA SER A 366 -7.69 12.11 43.25
C SER A 366 -7.43 11.56 41.85
N VAL A 367 -8.16 12.12 40.89
CA VAL A 367 -7.97 11.97 39.44
C VAL A 367 -7.72 13.33 38.85
N GLN A 368 -6.62 13.51 38.15
CA GLN A 368 -6.24 14.73 37.46
C GLN A 368 -6.27 14.52 35.94
N VAL A 369 -7.10 15.31 35.26
CA VAL A 369 -7.17 15.37 33.80
C VAL A 369 -6.35 16.58 33.34
N ARG A 370 -5.43 16.38 32.41
CA ARG A 370 -4.58 17.43 31.84
C ARG A 370 -4.64 17.40 30.32
N LEU A 371 -4.78 18.57 29.73
CA LEU A 371 -4.68 18.79 28.29
C LEU A 371 -3.51 19.74 28.02
N ASP A 372 -2.49 19.24 27.33
CA ASP A 372 -1.34 20.02 26.88
C ASP A 372 -1.35 20.07 25.35
N ILE A 373 -1.05 21.24 24.77
CA ILE A 373 -0.85 21.41 23.32
C ILE A 373 0.64 21.73 23.14
N GLU A 374 1.35 20.84 22.45
CA GLU A 374 2.80 20.88 22.24
C GLU A 374 3.12 21.25 20.79
N GLY A 375 4.13 22.11 20.57
CA GLY A 375 4.60 22.49 19.24
C GLY A 375 4.19 23.91 18.82
N PRO A 376 4.78 24.43 17.71
CA PRO A 376 4.46 25.75 17.18
C PRO A 376 3.03 25.79 16.62
N GLU A 377 2.40 26.97 16.63
CA GLU A 377 1.11 27.19 15.96
C GLU A 377 1.22 26.87 14.46
N GLY A 378 0.31 26.05 13.93
CA GLY A 378 0.27 25.60 12.54
C GLY A 378 0.59 24.10 12.37
N ASP A 379 1.29 23.78 11.30
CA ASP A 379 1.68 22.39 10.99
C ASP A 379 2.66 21.85 12.03
N GLY A 380 2.26 20.78 12.74
CA GLY A 380 3.12 20.07 13.69
C GLY A 380 2.72 20.18 15.15
N GLN A 381 1.56 20.75 15.47
CA GLN A 381 1.01 20.71 16.84
C GLN A 381 0.57 19.30 17.24
N TRP A 382 0.76 19.00 18.53
CA TRP A 382 0.37 17.74 19.15
C TRP A 382 -0.48 18.00 20.38
N MET A 383 -1.54 17.22 20.55
CA MET A 383 -2.30 17.13 21.77
C MET A 383 -1.70 16.04 22.65
N ALA A 384 -1.43 16.33 23.92
CA ALA A 384 -1.17 15.35 24.97
C ALA A 384 -2.31 15.41 26.00
N PHE A 385 -3.22 14.42 25.91
CA PHE A 385 -4.28 14.23 26.89
C PHE A 385 -3.80 13.23 27.94
N LYS A 386 -3.70 13.69 29.19
CA LYS A 386 -3.17 12.91 30.31
C LYS A 386 -4.24 12.77 31.39
N VAL A 387 -4.37 11.55 31.90
CA VAL A 387 -5.21 11.25 33.07
C VAL A 387 -4.34 10.55 34.10
N ALA A 388 -4.09 11.21 35.22
CA ALA A 388 -3.33 10.69 36.35
C ALA A 388 -4.26 10.38 37.50
N ASP A 389 -4.18 9.18 38.05
CA ASP A 389 -4.91 8.73 39.21
C ASP A 389 -3.98 8.29 40.35
N THR A 390 -4.50 8.35 41.58
CA THR A 390 -3.82 7.85 42.78
C THR A 390 -4.41 6.51 43.24
N GLY A 391 -4.82 5.68 42.27
CA GLY A 391 -5.43 4.36 42.48
C GLY A 391 -4.43 3.26 42.80
N ILE A 392 -4.87 2.03 42.60
CA ILE A 392 -4.10 0.82 42.90
C ILE A 392 -2.85 0.66 42.03
N GLY A 393 -2.76 1.37 40.90
CA GLY A 393 -1.70 1.17 39.91
C GLY A 393 -1.81 -0.15 39.16
N ILE A 394 -0.82 -0.43 38.31
CA ILE A 394 -0.76 -1.60 37.43
C ILE A 394 0.59 -2.29 37.66
N PRO A 395 0.61 -3.62 37.84
CA PRO A 395 1.85 -4.38 37.94
C PRO A 395 2.66 -4.28 36.65
N ALA A 396 3.99 -4.14 36.76
CA ALA A 396 4.88 -4.04 35.58
C ALA A 396 4.72 -5.22 34.61
N THR A 397 4.43 -6.42 35.12
CA THR A 397 4.20 -7.63 34.31
C THR A 397 2.95 -7.58 33.43
N ALA A 398 2.00 -6.70 33.75
CA ALA A 398 0.76 -6.56 33.00
C ALA A 398 0.78 -5.42 31.98
N LEU A 399 1.72 -4.46 32.07
CA LEU A 399 1.76 -3.26 31.23
C LEU A 399 1.81 -3.58 29.74
N ASP A 400 2.64 -4.55 29.32
CA ASP A 400 2.81 -4.93 27.91
C ASP A 400 1.56 -5.59 27.31
N THR A 401 0.72 -6.18 28.16
CA THR A 401 -0.44 -6.94 27.72
C THR A 401 -1.75 -6.16 27.77
N LEU A 402 -1.81 -5.03 28.49
CA LEU A 402 -3.04 -4.22 28.67
C LEU A 402 -3.65 -3.67 27.38
N LEU A 403 -2.84 -3.49 26.36
CA LEU A 403 -3.27 -3.04 25.04
C LEU A 403 -3.66 -4.21 24.12
N HIS A 404 -3.75 -5.45 24.64
CA HIS A 404 -4.30 -6.60 23.92
C HIS A 404 -5.81 -6.76 24.23
N PRO A 405 -6.60 -7.27 23.28
CA PRO A 405 -8.04 -7.44 23.49
C PRO A 405 -8.35 -8.46 24.59
N PHE A 406 -9.39 -8.18 25.39
CA PHE A 406 -9.90 -9.04 26.46
C PHE A 406 -8.94 -9.26 27.64
N VAL A 407 -7.86 -8.50 27.76
CA VAL A 407 -6.92 -8.61 28.87
C VAL A 407 -7.44 -7.81 30.07
N GLN A 408 -7.42 -8.45 31.24
CA GLN A 408 -7.74 -7.87 32.53
C GLN A 408 -6.67 -8.28 33.54
N VAL A 409 -6.37 -7.40 34.50
CA VAL A 409 -5.40 -7.69 35.56
C VAL A 409 -6.13 -8.36 36.74
N GLU A 410 -5.92 -9.68 36.92
CA GLU A 410 -6.64 -10.52 37.91
C GLU A 410 -6.33 -10.19 39.38
N GLN A 411 -5.30 -9.41 39.68
CA GLN A 411 -4.77 -9.21 41.06
C GLN A 411 -5.47 -8.12 41.89
N ALA A 412 -6.44 -7.41 41.37
CA ALA A 412 -7.26 -6.51 42.16
C ALA A 412 -8.50 -7.26 42.64
N GLN A 413 -8.87 -7.10 43.93
CA GLN A 413 -10.21 -7.52 44.39
C GLN A 413 -11.25 -7.05 43.36
N PRO A 414 -12.09 -7.95 42.82
CA PRO A 414 -12.96 -7.56 41.73
C PRO A 414 -13.82 -6.38 42.20
N PRO A 415 -13.74 -5.22 41.51
CA PRO A 415 -14.81 -4.26 41.67
C PRO A 415 -16.07 -4.96 41.20
N THR A 416 -17.18 -4.73 41.84
CA THR A 416 -18.54 -5.24 41.52
C THR A 416 -18.94 -5.02 40.06
N ASP A 417 -18.15 -4.27 39.29
CA ASP A 417 -18.25 -3.97 37.88
C ASP A 417 -16.97 -4.42 37.14
N GLN A 418 -16.96 -5.64 36.61
CA GLN A 418 -15.87 -6.11 35.76
C GLN A 418 -15.90 -5.36 34.40
N GLY A 419 -14.80 -4.69 34.04
CA GLY A 419 -14.63 -4.11 32.71
C GLY A 419 -14.51 -5.23 31.64
N THR A 420 -14.70 -4.90 30.39
CA THR A 420 -14.72 -5.84 29.27
C THR A 420 -13.35 -6.25 28.75
N GLY A 421 -12.31 -5.50 29.12
CA GLY A 421 -10.95 -5.66 28.58
C GLY A 421 -10.80 -5.21 27.13
N LEU A 422 -11.84 -4.59 26.54
CA LEU A 422 -11.79 -4.07 25.15
C LEU A 422 -11.48 -2.57 25.10
N GLY A 423 -11.88 -1.79 26.10
CA GLY A 423 -11.84 -0.33 26.05
C GLY A 423 -10.45 0.24 25.74
N LEU A 424 -9.39 -0.22 26.43
CA LEU A 424 -8.02 0.24 26.16
C LEU A 424 -7.50 -0.19 24.81
N TYR A 425 -7.81 -1.40 24.38
CA TYR A 425 -7.45 -1.88 23.03
C TYR A 425 -8.10 -1.03 21.93
N VAL A 426 -9.39 -0.72 22.08
CA VAL A 426 -10.11 0.17 21.13
C VAL A 426 -9.48 1.57 21.14
N CYS A 427 -9.15 2.11 22.32
CA CYS A 427 -8.45 3.40 22.43
C CYS A 427 -7.12 3.40 21.71
N ASP A 428 -6.29 2.35 21.86
CA ASP A 428 -5.00 2.23 21.16
C ASP A 428 -5.20 2.22 19.63
N ARG A 429 -6.18 1.47 19.14
CA ARG A 429 -6.49 1.42 17.70
C ARG A 429 -7.00 2.76 17.18
N LEU A 430 -7.86 3.45 17.92
CA LEU A 430 -8.36 4.78 17.55
C LEU A 430 -7.23 5.82 17.51
N VAL A 431 -6.40 5.85 18.55
CA VAL A 431 -5.27 6.79 18.64
C VAL A 431 -4.26 6.53 17.53
N LYS A 432 -3.93 5.27 17.24
CA LYS A 432 -3.08 4.90 16.09
C LYS A 432 -3.69 5.32 14.75
N LYS A 433 -5.00 5.17 14.60
CA LYS A 433 -5.70 5.61 13.38
C LYS A 433 -5.70 7.13 13.22
N MET A 434 -5.66 7.88 14.32
CA MET A 434 -5.46 9.35 14.35
C MET A 434 -3.98 9.75 14.22
N GLY A 435 -3.05 8.80 14.01
CA GLY A 435 -1.62 9.07 13.87
C GLY A 435 -0.88 9.27 15.20
N GLY A 436 -1.52 8.95 16.32
CA GLY A 436 -0.99 9.15 17.66
C GLY A 436 -0.46 7.88 18.35
N THR A 437 -0.15 8.02 19.63
CA THR A 437 0.34 6.94 20.51
C THR A 437 -0.27 7.03 21.90
N ILE A 438 -0.42 5.87 22.55
CA ILE A 438 -0.79 5.78 23.97
C ILE A 438 0.42 5.32 24.76
N THR A 439 0.69 5.99 25.91
CA THR A 439 1.67 5.56 26.91
C THR A 439 0.99 5.39 28.26
N ILE A 440 1.43 4.40 29.02
CA ILE A 440 0.91 4.08 30.35
C ILE A 440 2.10 4.03 31.32
N ASP A 441 2.14 4.98 32.24
CA ASP A 441 3.11 5.04 33.32
C ASP A 441 2.41 4.67 34.62
N SER A 442 2.77 3.56 35.23
CA SER A 442 2.11 3.07 36.43
C SER A 442 3.06 2.42 37.41
N LEU A 443 2.79 2.64 38.68
CA LEU A 443 3.47 1.99 39.77
C LEU A 443 2.43 1.35 40.68
N TRP A 444 2.57 0.05 40.93
CA TRP A 444 1.69 -0.69 41.81
C TRP A 444 1.60 -0.07 43.21
N GLY A 445 0.40 0.26 43.65
CA GLY A 445 0.12 0.94 44.92
C GLY A 445 0.27 2.45 44.92
N ALA A 446 0.71 3.07 43.82
CA ALA A 446 0.93 4.53 43.74
C ALA A 446 0.03 5.26 42.73
N GLY A 447 -0.57 4.52 41.80
CA GLY A 447 -1.49 5.05 40.78
C GLY A 447 -0.99 4.87 39.36
N THR A 448 -1.76 5.44 38.41
CA THR A 448 -1.52 5.31 36.97
C THR A 448 -1.61 6.66 36.29
N THR A 449 -0.76 6.89 35.29
CA THR A 449 -0.88 8.01 34.35
C THR A 449 -1.02 7.44 32.95
N MET A 450 -2.18 7.66 32.32
CA MET A 450 -2.41 7.34 30.92
C MET A 450 -2.26 8.60 30.07
N THR A 451 -1.50 8.52 29.00
CA THR A 451 -1.27 9.63 28.07
C THR A 451 -1.62 9.21 26.64
N ALA A 452 -2.54 9.95 26.01
CA ALA A 452 -2.78 9.86 24.57
C ALA A 452 -2.14 11.06 23.87
N ARG A 453 -1.20 10.83 22.96
CA ARG A 453 -0.53 11.86 22.19
C ARG A 453 -0.98 11.77 20.74
N ILE A 454 -1.61 12.84 20.22
CA ILE A 454 -2.30 12.84 18.91
C ILE A 454 -1.87 14.08 18.13
N PRO A 455 -1.52 13.98 16.83
CA PRO A 455 -1.23 15.15 16.00
C PRO A 455 -2.49 15.97 15.77
N LEU A 456 -2.35 17.30 15.77
CA LEU A 456 -3.43 18.25 15.59
C LEU A 456 -3.31 18.94 14.23
N PRO A 457 -4.04 18.50 13.20
CA PRO A 457 -4.14 19.24 11.96
C PRO A 457 -4.85 20.59 12.19
N PRO A 458 -4.39 21.69 11.57
CA PRO A 458 -5.05 22.97 11.66
C PRO A 458 -6.47 22.89 11.08
N ALA A 459 -7.42 23.62 11.65
CA ALA A 459 -8.74 23.76 11.07
C ALA A 459 -8.70 24.65 9.82
N PRO A 460 -9.55 24.39 8.80
CA PRO A 460 -9.68 25.29 7.66
C PRO A 460 -10.03 26.72 8.12
N PRO A 461 -9.47 27.76 7.49
CA PRO A 461 -9.68 29.15 7.93
C PRO A 461 -11.13 29.65 7.91
N ASP A 462 -12.00 29.01 7.12
CA ASP A 462 -13.44 29.36 7.03
C ASP A 462 -14.31 28.78 8.16
N ALA A 463 -13.72 28.01 9.08
CA ALA A 463 -14.47 27.35 10.16
C ALA A 463 -14.81 28.28 11.35
N ALA A 464 -14.36 29.53 11.37
CA ALA A 464 -14.47 30.44 12.50
C ALA A 464 -15.87 31.09 12.71
N HIS A 465 -16.84 30.79 11.85
CA HIS A 465 -18.14 31.51 11.86
C HIS A 465 -19.36 30.65 12.22
N THR A 466 -19.27 29.85 13.29
CA THR A 466 -20.50 29.28 13.90
C THR A 466 -20.49 29.40 15.42
N ASP A 467 -20.21 30.58 15.92
CA ASP A 467 -20.72 31.00 17.25
C ASP A 467 -22.17 31.46 17.07
N GLY A 468 -23.08 30.50 16.96
CA GLY A 468 -24.50 30.78 17.12
C GLY A 468 -24.77 31.07 18.58
N THR A 469 -24.80 32.36 18.97
CA THR A 469 -25.58 32.82 20.10
C THR A 469 -26.98 32.27 19.93
N VAL A 470 -27.39 31.39 20.85
CA VAL A 470 -28.73 30.82 20.91
C VAL A 470 -29.75 31.98 21.04
N PRO A 471 -30.59 32.27 20.01
CA PRO A 471 -31.76 33.06 20.21
C PRO A 471 -32.67 32.22 21.11
N ALA A 472 -33.24 32.80 22.14
CA ALA A 472 -34.31 32.19 22.93
C ALA A 472 -35.51 31.95 21.98
N GLY A 473 -35.51 30.77 21.34
CA GLY A 473 -36.52 30.36 20.35
C GLY A 473 -37.85 30.13 21.07
N GLY A 474 -38.92 30.69 20.51
CA GLY A 474 -40.29 30.46 20.95
C GLY A 474 -40.70 28.99 20.94
N ARG A 475 -41.84 28.66 21.51
CA ARG A 475 -42.45 27.33 21.50
C ARG A 475 -42.73 26.91 20.04
N LEU A 476 -42.05 25.86 19.56
CA LEU A 476 -42.22 25.31 18.21
C LEU A 476 -43.26 24.19 18.21
N ARG A 477 -43.95 24.03 17.09
CA ARG A 477 -44.84 22.91 16.83
C ARG A 477 -44.11 21.89 15.92
N VAL A 478 -43.70 20.78 16.50
CA VAL A 478 -42.84 19.77 15.84
C VAL A 478 -43.65 18.53 15.47
N LEU A 479 -43.52 18.06 14.22
CA LEU A 479 -44.09 16.78 13.80
C LEU A 479 -43.00 15.71 13.85
N VAL A 480 -43.18 14.66 14.64
CA VAL A 480 -42.30 13.49 14.74
C VAL A 480 -42.89 12.37 13.90
N VAL A 481 -42.10 11.85 12.97
CA VAL A 481 -42.51 10.78 12.05
C VAL A 481 -41.57 9.58 12.19
N ASP A 482 -42.08 8.47 12.77
CA ASP A 482 -41.34 7.22 12.97
C ASP A 482 -42.35 6.08 13.10
N ASP A 483 -42.07 4.93 12.50
CA ASP A 483 -42.91 3.73 12.54
C ASP A 483 -42.84 2.98 13.87
N GLN A 484 -41.83 3.27 14.69
CA GLN A 484 -41.66 2.67 16.02
C GLN A 484 -42.20 3.56 17.12
N ALA A 485 -43.25 3.13 17.79
CA ALA A 485 -43.91 3.85 18.86
C ALA A 485 -42.98 4.26 20.03
N SER A 486 -41.97 3.43 20.33
CA SER A 486 -40.94 3.72 21.33
C SER A 486 -40.08 4.93 20.97
N ASN A 487 -39.68 5.05 19.68
CA ASN A 487 -38.89 6.19 19.19
C ASN A 487 -39.72 7.48 19.23
N VAL A 488 -40.97 7.39 18.75
CA VAL A 488 -41.94 8.50 18.82
C VAL A 488 -42.09 9.01 20.25
N LEU A 489 -42.31 8.09 21.19
CA LEU A 489 -42.51 8.45 22.60
C LEU A 489 -41.27 9.13 23.20
N LEU A 490 -40.07 8.56 22.95
CA LEU A 490 -38.83 9.13 23.47
C LEU A 490 -38.58 10.54 22.93
N LEU A 491 -38.68 10.71 21.59
CA LEU A 491 -38.42 11.97 20.94
C LEU A 491 -39.46 13.04 21.33
N THR A 492 -40.74 12.63 21.45
CA THR A 492 -41.83 13.49 21.97
C THR A 492 -41.50 14.00 23.36
N ARG A 493 -41.12 13.12 24.30
CA ARG A 493 -40.78 13.53 25.68
C ARG A 493 -39.57 14.45 25.75
N GLN A 494 -38.56 14.23 24.91
CA GLN A 494 -37.39 15.10 24.85
C GLN A 494 -37.76 16.51 24.35
N LEU A 495 -38.57 16.59 23.28
CA LEU A 495 -39.02 17.88 22.72
C LEU A 495 -39.97 18.62 23.66
N GLU A 496 -40.91 17.91 24.30
CA GLU A 496 -41.79 18.49 25.36
C GLU A 496 -40.98 19.05 26.53
N LYS A 497 -39.92 18.33 26.97
CA LYS A 497 -39.00 18.81 28.03
C LYS A 497 -38.23 20.06 27.61
N LEU A 498 -38.01 20.27 26.31
CA LEU A 498 -37.43 21.50 25.75
C LEU A 498 -38.47 22.62 25.55
N GLY A 499 -39.77 22.37 25.86
CA GLY A 499 -40.82 23.35 25.81
C GLY A 499 -41.58 23.43 24.49
N HIS A 500 -41.42 22.47 23.60
CA HIS A 500 -42.06 22.43 22.28
C HIS A 500 -43.37 21.64 22.31
N GLU A 501 -44.26 21.91 21.35
CA GLU A 501 -45.50 21.15 21.12
C GLU A 501 -45.23 20.05 20.09
N VAL A 502 -45.66 18.81 20.36
CA VAL A 502 -45.33 17.67 19.49
C VAL A 502 -46.59 16.97 19.01
N ALA A 503 -46.65 16.74 17.69
CA ALA A 503 -47.56 15.79 17.07
C ALA A 503 -46.78 14.63 16.47
N SER A 504 -47.41 13.49 16.27
CA SER A 504 -46.73 12.31 15.74
C SER A 504 -47.46 11.67 14.56
N ALA A 505 -46.72 11.04 13.66
CA ALA A 505 -47.21 10.23 12.56
C ALA A 505 -46.38 8.95 12.45
N ASP A 506 -46.98 7.85 12.00
CA ASP A 506 -46.35 6.51 11.90
C ASP A 506 -45.69 6.23 10.55
N ASN A 507 -45.89 7.11 9.56
CA ASN A 507 -45.24 7.00 8.24
C ASN A 507 -45.31 8.34 7.49
N GLY A 508 -44.57 8.45 6.36
CA GLY A 508 -44.53 9.69 5.58
C GLY A 508 -45.86 10.10 4.96
N GLN A 509 -46.76 9.15 4.64
CA GLN A 509 -48.06 9.46 4.07
C GLN A 509 -49.01 10.07 5.14
N ALA A 510 -49.01 9.54 6.36
CA ALA A 510 -49.74 10.08 7.48
C ALA A 510 -49.23 11.48 7.86
N ALA A 511 -47.91 11.69 7.79
CA ALA A 511 -47.28 12.99 8.01
C ALA A 511 -47.73 14.04 7.00
N LEU A 512 -47.78 13.74 5.70
CA LEU A 512 -48.33 14.66 4.69
C LEU A 512 -49.77 15.05 4.98
N ALA A 513 -50.62 14.08 5.34
CA ALA A 513 -52.00 14.34 5.70
C ALA A 513 -52.18 15.22 6.94
N GLN A 514 -51.25 15.13 7.92
CA GLN A 514 -51.26 16.00 9.09
C GLN A 514 -50.81 17.43 8.77
N ILE A 515 -49.81 17.59 7.91
CA ILE A 515 -49.32 18.90 7.44
C ILE A 515 -50.39 19.65 6.66
N GLU A 516 -51.31 18.95 5.97
CA GLU A 516 -52.47 19.56 5.31
C GLU A 516 -53.53 20.09 6.30
N ARG A 517 -53.60 19.51 7.49
CA ARG A 517 -54.63 19.84 8.46
C ARG A 517 -54.18 20.92 9.46
N ALA A 518 -52.89 21.04 9.70
CA ALA A 518 -52.35 21.92 10.70
C ALA A 518 -50.95 22.42 10.36
N PRO A 519 -50.59 23.67 10.67
CA PRO A 519 -49.22 24.17 10.45
C PRO A 519 -48.26 23.55 11.47
N PHE A 520 -47.03 23.31 11.01
CA PHE A 520 -45.88 22.87 11.79
C PHE A 520 -44.69 23.80 11.54
N ASP A 521 -43.75 23.87 12.49
CA ASP A 521 -42.53 24.68 12.38
C ASP A 521 -41.32 23.81 12.02
N LEU A 522 -41.39 22.48 12.29
CA LEU A 522 -40.34 21.53 12.07
C LEU A 522 -40.92 20.13 11.89
N VAL A 523 -40.29 19.34 11.03
CA VAL A 523 -40.51 17.88 10.93
C VAL A 523 -39.24 17.15 11.32
N MET A 524 -39.36 16.20 12.22
CA MET A 524 -38.33 15.20 12.52
C MET A 524 -38.79 13.87 11.98
N CYS A 525 -38.07 13.33 11.00
CA CYS A 525 -38.52 12.20 10.19
C CYS A 525 -37.50 11.06 10.16
N ASP A 526 -37.92 9.84 10.51
CA ASP A 526 -37.09 8.68 10.27
C ASP A 526 -36.82 8.49 8.77
N CYS A 527 -35.57 8.17 8.44
CA CYS A 527 -35.18 7.92 7.05
C CYS A 527 -35.73 6.59 6.49
N ALA A 528 -35.97 5.59 7.35
CA ALA A 528 -36.39 4.24 6.95
C ALA A 528 -37.70 3.84 7.61
N MET A 529 -38.82 3.97 6.90
CA MET A 529 -40.16 3.63 7.35
C MET A 529 -40.93 2.85 6.28
N PRO A 530 -41.91 2.01 6.66
CA PRO A 530 -42.79 1.36 5.71
C PRO A 530 -43.74 2.37 5.06
N VAL A 531 -44.41 1.96 3.99
CA VAL A 531 -45.39 2.71 3.18
C VAL A 531 -44.75 3.88 2.43
N MET A 532 -44.18 4.86 3.11
CA MET A 532 -43.45 5.99 2.54
C MET A 532 -42.24 6.31 3.44
N ASP A 533 -41.04 6.09 2.90
CA ASP A 533 -39.78 6.39 3.59
C ASP A 533 -39.57 7.92 3.75
N GLY A 534 -38.68 8.31 4.65
CA GLY A 534 -38.40 9.72 4.91
C GLY A 534 -37.84 10.47 3.70
N TYR A 535 -37.13 9.78 2.81
CA TYR A 535 -36.61 10.41 1.58
C TYR A 535 -37.73 10.69 0.57
N ALA A 536 -38.69 9.76 0.44
CA ALA A 536 -39.86 9.96 -0.42
C ALA A 536 -40.78 11.05 0.14
N PHE A 537 -40.98 11.07 1.47
CA PHE A 537 -41.71 12.12 2.19
C PHE A 537 -41.08 13.50 1.92
N ALA A 538 -39.77 13.64 2.11
CA ALA A 538 -39.08 14.92 1.91
C ALA A 538 -39.23 15.41 0.45
N ARG A 539 -39.05 14.53 -0.54
CA ARG A 539 -39.27 14.89 -1.96
C ARG A 539 -40.70 15.34 -2.23
N ALA A 540 -41.67 14.59 -1.71
CA ALA A 540 -43.08 14.95 -1.87
C ALA A 540 -43.41 16.31 -1.27
N LEU A 541 -42.88 16.59 -0.08
CA LEU A 541 -43.08 17.89 0.59
C LEU A 541 -42.42 19.04 -0.19
N ARG A 542 -41.23 18.85 -0.73
CA ARG A 542 -40.51 19.86 -1.54
C ARG A 542 -41.16 20.12 -2.92
N GLN A 543 -41.96 19.20 -3.43
CA GLN A 543 -42.70 19.36 -4.70
C GLN A 543 -44.02 20.12 -4.56
N ARG A 544 -44.41 20.51 -3.34
CA ARG A 544 -45.66 21.31 -3.13
C ARG A 544 -45.42 22.75 -3.53
N ASP A 545 -46.49 23.42 -3.93
CA ASP A 545 -46.49 24.83 -4.33
C ASP A 545 -46.91 25.78 -3.19
N ASP A 546 -47.02 25.25 -1.96
CA ASP A 546 -47.43 25.99 -0.77
C ASP A 546 -46.30 26.27 0.24
N ALA A 547 -46.60 26.96 1.31
CA ALA A 547 -45.61 27.27 2.37
C ALA A 547 -44.99 26.03 3.01
N ALA A 548 -45.69 24.91 3.02
CA ALA A 548 -45.20 23.65 3.56
C ALA A 548 -43.96 23.11 2.80
N ALA A 549 -43.77 23.49 1.53
CA ALA A 549 -42.58 23.14 0.78
C ALA A 549 -41.25 23.64 1.42
N ARG A 550 -41.32 24.68 2.24
CA ARG A 550 -40.16 25.29 2.92
C ARG A 550 -39.98 24.80 4.37
N LEU A 551 -40.88 23.96 4.86
CA LEU A 551 -40.85 23.45 6.23
C LEU A 551 -39.50 22.74 6.48
N PRO A 552 -38.74 23.07 7.55
CA PRO A 552 -37.53 22.38 7.90
C PRO A 552 -37.78 20.89 8.15
N ILE A 553 -36.95 20.05 7.57
CA ILE A 553 -37.01 18.59 7.76
C ILE A 553 -35.66 18.14 8.30
N ILE A 554 -35.67 17.56 9.50
CA ILE A 554 -34.49 16.90 10.09
C ILE A 554 -34.71 15.39 9.97
N GLY A 555 -33.85 14.74 9.21
CA GLY A 555 -33.83 13.27 9.13
C GLY A 555 -33.17 12.69 10.39
N TYR A 556 -33.55 11.49 10.82
CA TYR A 556 -32.81 10.75 11.83
C TYR A 556 -32.73 9.26 11.45
N THR A 557 -31.54 8.67 11.68
CA THR A 557 -31.22 7.33 11.18
C THR A 557 -30.36 6.55 12.17
N ALA A 558 -30.44 5.21 12.11
CA ALA A 558 -29.69 4.31 12.98
C ALA A 558 -28.17 4.28 12.68
N GLY A 559 -27.72 4.78 11.54
CA GLY A 559 -26.31 4.81 11.15
C GLY A 559 -26.02 5.96 10.20
N VAL A 560 -24.82 6.51 10.24
CA VAL A 560 -24.38 7.55 9.31
C VAL A 560 -23.29 7.00 8.41
N CYS A 561 -23.62 6.83 7.12
CA CYS A 561 -22.63 6.81 6.06
C CYS A 561 -22.79 8.09 5.21
N GLU A 562 -21.70 8.55 4.61
CA GLU A 562 -21.71 9.74 3.72
C GLU A 562 -22.77 9.63 2.63
N GLU A 563 -23.04 8.42 2.14
CA GLU A 563 -24.08 8.16 1.14
C GLU A 563 -25.48 8.46 1.66
N GLN A 564 -25.79 8.14 2.94
CA GLN A 564 -27.10 8.42 3.53
C GLN A 564 -27.31 9.90 3.77
N ILE A 565 -26.29 10.63 4.23
CA ILE A 565 -26.34 12.09 4.37
C ILE A 565 -26.51 12.76 3.01
N ALA A 566 -25.73 12.33 2.00
CA ALA A 566 -25.86 12.85 0.64
C ALA A 566 -27.24 12.58 0.07
N ARG A 567 -27.80 11.38 0.31
CA ARG A 567 -29.15 11.00 -0.12
C ARG A 567 -30.24 11.82 0.57
N ALA A 568 -30.10 12.10 1.87
CA ALA A 568 -31.03 12.93 2.63
C ALA A 568 -31.04 14.38 2.13
N ARG A 569 -29.86 14.96 1.91
CA ARG A 569 -29.73 16.31 1.32
C ARG A 569 -30.29 16.37 -0.10
N ALA A 570 -30.00 15.38 -0.94
CA ALA A 570 -30.56 15.29 -2.28
C ALA A 570 -32.09 15.14 -2.28
N ALA A 571 -32.68 14.54 -1.23
CA ALA A 571 -34.12 14.46 -1.03
C ALA A 571 -34.74 15.76 -0.52
N GLY A 572 -33.93 16.74 -0.11
CA GLY A 572 -34.41 18.05 0.40
C GLY A 572 -34.50 18.14 1.92
N MET A 573 -33.89 17.22 2.69
CA MET A 573 -33.76 17.35 4.13
C MET A 573 -32.70 18.40 4.47
N ASN A 574 -32.93 19.16 5.57
CA ASN A 574 -32.05 20.25 5.99
C ASN A 574 -30.83 19.71 6.78
N ASP A 575 -31.05 18.71 7.64
CA ASP A 575 -30.00 18.06 8.41
C ASP A 575 -30.37 16.62 8.76
N VAL A 576 -29.41 15.83 9.31
CA VAL A 576 -29.62 14.45 9.71
C VAL A 576 -28.99 14.18 11.06
N LEU A 577 -29.77 13.60 12.00
CA LEU A 577 -29.34 13.16 13.32
C LEU A 577 -29.17 11.65 13.38
N ILE A 578 -28.32 11.17 14.27
CA ILE A 578 -28.08 9.74 14.51
C ILE A 578 -28.94 9.27 15.68
N LYS A 579 -29.62 8.13 15.52
CA LYS A 579 -30.31 7.45 16.62
C LYS A 579 -29.29 6.74 17.53
N PRO A 580 -29.39 6.78 18.85
CA PRO A 580 -30.38 7.51 19.63
C PRO A 580 -30.08 9.02 19.67
N VAL A 581 -31.10 9.84 19.47
CA VAL A 581 -30.96 11.32 19.54
C VAL A 581 -30.91 11.75 20.99
N ASP A 582 -29.83 12.41 21.42
CA ASP A 582 -29.72 12.97 22.75
C ASP A 582 -30.33 14.41 22.81
N ILE A 583 -30.68 14.84 24.02
CA ILE A 583 -31.36 16.14 24.24
C ILE A 583 -30.48 17.33 23.84
N ASP A 584 -29.14 17.18 23.90
CA ASP A 584 -28.20 18.25 23.55
C ASP A 584 -28.00 18.32 22.01
N ALA A 585 -28.08 17.19 21.31
CA ALA A 585 -28.13 17.17 19.85
C ALA A 585 -29.40 17.83 19.32
N LEU A 586 -30.56 17.54 19.96
CA LEU A 586 -31.83 18.22 19.66
C LEU A 586 -31.72 19.73 19.88
N ARG A 587 -31.18 20.15 21.02
CA ARG A 587 -31.02 21.58 21.36
C ARG A 587 -30.16 22.30 20.32
N ARG A 588 -29.06 21.70 19.89
CA ARG A 588 -28.18 22.27 18.86
C ARG A 588 -28.88 22.44 17.51
N VAL A 589 -29.61 21.42 17.06
CA VAL A 589 -30.31 21.45 15.77
C VAL A 589 -31.46 22.46 15.80
N LEU A 590 -32.23 22.52 16.92
CA LEU A 590 -33.31 23.48 17.10
C LEU A 590 -32.77 24.92 17.12
N ALA A 591 -31.61 25.16 17.74
CA ALA A 591 -30.93 26.46 17.74
C ALA A 591 -30.38 26.89 16.37
N ALA A 592 -30.05 25.94 15.49
CA ALA A 592 -29.54 26.21 14.17
C ALA A 592 -30.62 26.43 13.09
N LEU A 593 -31.91 26.25 13.45
CA LEU A 593 -33.00 26.51 12.52
C LEU A 593 -33.08 28.03 12.21
N PRO A 594 -33.15 28.40 10.91
CA PRO A 594 -33.36 29.81 10.56
C PRO A 594 -34.67 30.32 11.18
N ALA A 595 -34.62 31.50 11.82
CA ALA A 595 -35.81 32.14 12.34
C ALA A 595 -36.85 32.28 11.21
N MET A 596 -37.98 31.60 11.34
CA MET A 596 -39.09 31.76 10.39
C MET A 596 -39.58 33.20 10.45
N PRO A 597 -39.74 33.88 9.32
CA PRO A 597 -40.44 35.17 9.33
C PRO A 597 -41.87 34.95 9.81
N ALA A 598 -42.30 35.75 10.79
CA ALA A 598 -43.63 35.76 11.39
C ALA A 598 -44.74 35.96 10.36
#